data_46dad489fd66a7de5ca48b95fc10227e
#
_entry.id   46dad489fd66a7de5ca48b95fc10227e
#
_cell.length_a   1.000
_cell.length_b   1.000
_cell.length_c   1.000
_cell.angle_alpha   90.00
_cell.angle_beta   90.00
_cell.angle_gamma   90.00
#
_symmetry.space_group_name_H-M   'P 1'
#
loop_
_entity.id
_entity.type
_entity.pdbx_description
1 polymer ?
#
loop_
_entity_poly.entity_id
_entity_poly.type
_entity_poly.pdbx_seq_one_letter_code
_entity_poly.pdbx_strand_id
1 'polypeptide(L)'
;MENQKVKTILKSVVIIAILFVLVFGLRAQAADIGGVPNEIKANYMDADGLPYFSEMDSYFNLRMTQDYMDHGYFGDTLVNGSGWDMHSYYPSGRDVGSYQPMIAYVTSFLYGIVNMFQDMSLKEVAFWTGALISSFAVIPVYIFTRRITNDYGAIAATLIVALGPNYITHTFAGFFDTDMFNVTLPLFFILFFVEAVKSDKLVHRVIFAILSVISI
;
A
#
# COMPACT_ATOMS: atom_id res chain seq x y z
N MET A 1 -20.92 -18.33 26.73
CA MET A 1 -19.75 -18.59 25.87
C MET A 1 -19.72 -17.70 24.60
N GLU A 2 -20.80 -17.59 23.87
CA GLU A 2 -20.94 -16.80 22.65
C GLU A 2 -20.65 -15.29 22.87
N ASN A 3 -21.26 -14.72 23.91
CA ASN A 3 -21.12 -13.31 24.28
C ASN A 3 -19.65 -12.92 24.65
N GLN A 4 -18.87 -13.87 25.15
CA GLN A 4 -17.46 -13.64 25.50
C GLN A 4 -16.56 -13.69 24.28
N LYS A 5 -16.85 -14.56 23.32
CA LYS A 5 -16.15 -14.61 22.02
C LYS A 5 -16.37 -13.32 21.22
N VAL A 6 -17.62 -12.84 21.17
CA VAL A 6 -17.96 -11.59 20.48
C VAL A 6 -17.21 -10.41 21.11
N LYS A 7 -17.17 -10.31 22.43
CA LYS A 7 -16.39 -9.24 23.13
C LYS A 7 -14.89 -9.29 22.80
N THR A 8 -14.32 -10.49 22.74
CA THR A 8 -12.89 -10.64 22.40
C THR A 8 -12.61 -10.23 20.96
N ILE A 9 -13.46 -10.61 20.01
CA ILE A 9 -13.33 -10.20 18.60
C ILE A 9 -13.46 -8.69 18.47
N LEU A 10 -14.49 -8.09 19.07
CA LEU A 10 -14.70 -6.64 19.04
C LEU A 10 -13.51 -5.88 19.62
N LYS A 11 -12.96 -6.35 20.75
CA LYS A 11 -11.74 -5.78 21.33
C LYS A 11 -10.58 -5.82 20.34
N SER A 12 -10.34 -6.95 19.68
CA SER A 12 -9.26 -7.08 18.69
C SER A 12 -9.47 -6.15 17.50
N VAL A 13 -10.69 -6.02 16.99
CA VAL A 13 -11.04 -5.11 15.91
C VAL A 13 -10.74 -3.65 16.29
N VAL A 14 -11.14 -3.24 17.50
CA VAL A 14 -10.87 -1.88 18.01
C VAL A 14 -9.36 -1.62 18.12
N ILE A 15 -8.60 -2.58 18.66
CA ILE A 15 -7.13 -2.43 18.77
C ILE A 15 -6.50 -2.32 17.39
N ILE A 16 -6.87 -3.18 16.44
CA ILE A 16 -6.37 -3.13 15.06
C ILE A 16 -6.70 -1.78 14.41
N ALA A 17 -7.92 -1.28 14.58
CA ALA A 17 -8.32 0.01 14.04
C ALA A 17 -7.48 1.18 14.61
N ILE A 18 -7.25 1.18 15.94
CA ILE A 18 -6.39 2.17 16.59
C ILE A 18 -4.95 2.10 16.05
N LEU A 19 -4.39 0.89 15.95
CA LEU A 19 -3.04 0.69 15.43
C LEU A 19 -2.94 1.11 13.96
N PHE A 20 -3.95 0.81 13.15
CA PHE A 20 -4.01 1.24 11.76
C PHE A 20 -3.99 2.76 11.65
N VAL A 21 -4.87 3.45 12.37
CA VAL A 21 -4.92 4.93 12.37
C VAL A 21 -3.61 5.53 12.86
N LEU A 22 -3.00 4.97 13.90
CA LEU A 22 -1.71 5.43 14.41
C LEU A 22 -0.60 5.26 13.37
N VAL A 23 -0.49 4.07 12.78
CA VAL A 23 0.56 3.73 11.80
C VAL A 23 0.39 4.54 10.51
N PHE A 24 -0.85 4.70 10.03
CA PHE A 24 -1.16 5.55 8.89
C PHE A 24 -0.86 7.02 9.21
N GLY A 25 -1.30 7.53 10.36
CA GLY A 25 -1.05 8.91 10.77
C GLY A 25 0.43 9.25 10.88
N LEU A 26 1.26 8.32 11.36
CA LEU A 26 2.72 8.52 11.40
C LEU A 26 3.33 8.60 10.00
N ARG A 27 2.85 7.80 9.04
CA ARG A 27 3.27 7.88 7.64
C ARG A 27 2.77 9.15 6.94
N ALA A 28 1.57 9.59 7.31
CA ALA A 28 0.94 10.79 6.77
C ALA A 28 1.68 12.08 7.15
N GLN A 29 2.42 12.10 8.27
CA GLN A 29 3.20 13.27 8.70
C GLN A 29 4.24 13.72 7.68
N ALA A 30 4.66 12.85 6.76
CA ALA A 30 5.56 13.24 5.67
C ALA A 30 4.95 14.33 4.77
N ALA A 31 3.62 14.39 4.67
CA ALA A 31 2.92 15.44 3.92
C ALA A 31 3.14 16.85 4.48
N ASP A 32 3.46 16.95 5.77
CA ASP A 32 3.73 18.25 6.42
C ASP A 32 5.14 18.78 6.12
N ILE A 33 6.00 17.99 5.45
CA ILE A 33 7.41 18.29 5.20
C ILE A 33 8.09 18.78 6.49
N GLY A 34 8.01 17.95 7.54
CA GLY A 34 8.55 18.25 8.87
C GLY A 34 10.06 18.53 8.80
N GLY A 35 10.52 19.51 9.58
CA GLY A 35 11.94 19.90 9.60
C GLY A 35 12.35 20.91 8.53
N VAL A 36 11.50 21.21 7.55
CA VAL A 36 11.75 22.27 6.56
C VAL A 36 11.17 23.60 7.09
N PRO A 37 11.94 24.70 7.10
CA PRO A 37 11.44 26.03 7.47
C PRO A 37 10.25 26.45 6.59
N ASN A 38 9.25 27.09 7.20
CA ASN A 38 8.01 27.46 6.49
C ASN A 38 8.26 28.37 5.28
N GLU A 39 9.27 29.20 5.33
CA GLU A 39 9.64 30.16 4.29
C GLU A 39 10.05 29.49 2.97
N ILE A 40 10.52 28.25 3.03
CA ILE A 40 11.01 27.51 1.86
C ILE A 40 10.17 26.28 1.56
N LYS A 41 9.14 25.95 2.35
CA LYS A 41 8.26 24.79 2.11
C LYS A 41 7.62 24.80 0.72
N ALA A 42 7.28 25.99 0.21
CA ALA A 42 6.70 26.13 -1.14
C ALA A 42 7.62 25.57 -2.25
N ASN A 43 8.94 25.52 -2.03
CA ASN A 43 9.89 24.94 -3.00
C ASN A 43 9.79 23.41 -3.09
N TYR A 44 9.13 22.77 -2.13
CA TYR A 44 8.95 21.32 -2.06
C TYR A 44 7.50 20.90 -2.42
N MET A 45 6.70 21.84 -2.85
CA MET A 45 5.31 21.61 -3.25
C MET A 45 5.11 21.92 -4.73
N ASP A 46 4.16 21.20 -5.32
CA ASP A 46 3.72 21.47 -6.68
C ASP A 46 2.70 22.61 -6.75
N ALA A 47 2.17 22.85 -7.95
CA ALA A 47 1.17 23.90 -8.20
C ALA A 47 -0.15 23.66 -7.46
N ASP A 48 -0.47 22.41 -7.12
CA ASP A 48 -1.68 22.00 -6.41
C ASP A 48 -1.50 22.02 -4.88
N GLY A 49 -0.29 22.37 -4.42
CA GLY A 49 0.04 22.42 -2.99
C GLY A 49 0.31 21.05 -2.38
N LEU A 50 0.56 20.03 -3.21
CA LEU A 50 0.95 18.70 -2.77
C LEU A 50 2.48 18.58 -2.76
N PRO A 51 3.08 17.99 -1.72
CA PRO A 51 4.53 17.74 -1.73
C PRO A 51 4.96 16.93 -2.95
N TYR A 52 6.14 17.22 -3.48
CA TYR A 52 6.75 16.36 -4.49
C TYR A 52 6.96 14.96 -3.94
N PHE A 53 6.89 13.96 -4.82
CA PHE A 53 7.29 12.61 -4.44
C PHE A 53 8.77 12.59 -4.03
N SER A 54 9.09 11.71 -3.09
CA SER A 54 10.42 11.64 -2.47
C SER A 54 11.50 11.04 -3.35
N GLU A 55 11.11 10.36 -4.45
CA GLU A 55 12.04 9.65 -5.32
C GLU A 55 11.55 9.59 -6.77
N MET A 56 12.44 9.19 -7.70
CA MET A 56 12.16 9.20 -9.13
C MET A 56 11.24 8.05 -9.59
N ASP A 57 11.32 6.88 -8.93
CA ASP A 57 10.52 5.72 -9.30
C ASP A 57 9.04 5.98 -9.02
N SER A 58 8.73 6.81 -8.03
CA SER A 58 7.36 7.29 -7.77
C SER A 58 6.75 8.03 -8.96
N TYR A 59 7.52 8.87 -9.65
CA TYR A 59 7.07 9.56 -10.86
C TYR A 59 6.93 8.61 -12.05
N PHE A 60 7.83 7.64 -12.17
CA PHE A 60 7.73 6.60 -13.19
C PHE A 60 6.45 5.77 -12.98
N ASN A 61 6.22 5.30 -11.75
CA ASN A 61 5.02 4.52 -11.39
C ASN A 61 3.72 5.33 -11.60
N LEU A 62 3.73 6.63 -11.26
CA LEU A 62 2.59 7.51 -11.51
C LEU A 62 2.28 7.61 -13.02
N ARG A 63 3.31 7.85 -13.85
CA ARG A 63 3.16 7.94 -15.30
C ARG A 63 2.66 6.63 -15.90
N MET A 64 3.24 5.49 -15.51
CA MET A 64 2.74 4.18 -15.95
C MET A 64 1.28 3.95 -15.55
N THR A 65 0.88 4.42 -14.35
CA THR A 65 -0.52 4.33 -13.89
C THR A 65 -1.43 5.21 -14.75
N GLN A 66 -0.98 6.43 -15.08
CA GLN A 66 -1.72 7.34 -15.94
C GLN A 66 -1.90 6.75 -17.35
N ASP A 67 -0.81 6.26 -17.97
CA ASP A 67 -0.84 5.63 -19.30
C ASP A 67 -1.83 4.47 -19.34
N TYR A 68 -1.80 3.61 -18.30
CA TYR A 68 -2.75 2.50 -18.19
C TYR A 68 -4.21 2.98 -18.09
N MET A 69 -4.47 4.04 -17.35
CA MET A 69 -5.82 4.59 -17.21
C MET A 69 -6.32 5.27 -18.48
N ASP A 70 -5.42 5.95 -19.22
CA ASP A 70 -5.77 6.70 -20.42
C ASP A 70 -6.05 5.80 -21.62
N HIS A 71 -5.31 4.72 -21.79
CA HIS A 71 -5.42 3.89 -23.00
C HIS A 71 -5.29 2.37 -22.78
N GLY A 72 -5.19 1.91 -21.53
CA GLY A 72 -5.26 0.47 -21.18
C GLY A 72 -3.98 -0.32 -21.42
N TYR A 73 -2.85 0.35 -21.72
CA TYR A 73 -1.52 -0.25 -21.79
C TYR A 73 -0.49 0.65 -21.10
N PHE A 74 0.69 0.10 -20.80
CA PHE A 74 1.79 0.84 -20.16
C PHE A 74 2.68 1.48 -21.22
N GLY A 75 3.15 2.71 -20.99
CA GLY A 75 3.98 3.50 -21.88
C GLY A 75 3.22 4.45 -22.79
N ASP A 76 3.95 5.42 -23.34
CA ASP A 76 3.37 6.57 -24.08
C ASP A 76 2.78 6.18 -25.44
N THR A 77 3.27 5.10 -26.05
CA THR A 77 2.88 4.66 -27.39
C THR A 77 3.04 3.16 -27.58
N LEU A 78 2.60 2.65 -28.73
CA LEU A 78 2.81 1.26 -29.12
C LEU A 78 3.86 1.17 -30.23
N VAL A 79 4.89 0.34 -30.02
CA VAL A 79 5.88 -0.02 -31.04
C VAL A 79 5.80 -1.53 -31.29
N ASN A 80 5.47 -1.93 -32.50
CA ASN A 80 5.25 -3.33 -32.89
C ASN A 80 4.23 -4.06 -32.00
N GLY A 81 3.23 -3.34 -31.46
CA GLY A 81 2.20 -3.90 -30.58
C GLY A 81 2.60 -4.02 -29.10
N SER A 82 3.81 -3.61 -28.72
CA SER A 82 4.27 -3.53 -27.34
C SER A 82 4.23 -2.09 -26.84
N GLY A 83 3.89 -1.88 -25.55
CA GLY A 83 3.94 -0.59 -24.93
C GLY A 83 5.36 -0.03 -24.83
N TRP A 84 5.55 1.22 -25.17
CA TRP A 84 6.86 1.86 -25.30
C TRP A 84 6.92 3.14 -24.50
N ASP A 85 7.90 3.25 -23.59
CA ASP A 85 8.15 4.44 -22.78
C ASP A 85 9.18 5.33 -23.46
N MET A 86 8.75 6.46 -24.01
CA MET A 86 9.58 7.42 -24.72
C MET A 86 10.39 8.32 -23.78
N HIS A 87 10.06 8.38 -22.50
CA HIS A 87 10.75 9.19 -21.50
C HIS A 87 11.97 8.49 -20.89
N SER A 88 12.05 7.16 -21.01
CA SER A 88 13.23 6.40 -20.61
C SER A 88 14.19 6.23 -21.79
N TYR A 89 15.50 6.32 -21.53
CA TYR A 89 16.56 6.12 -22.55
C TYR A 89 16.40 6.99 -23.81
N TYR A 90 16.07 8.27 -23.61
CA TYR A 90 15.91 9.21 -24.73
C TYR A 90 17.13 9.22 -25.66
N PRO A 91 16.96 9.28 -27.02
CA PRO A 91 15.69 9.42 -27.75
C PRO A 91 15.03 8.10 -28.15
N SER A 92 15.63 6.96 -27.86
CA SER A 92 15.16 5.65 -28.34
C SER A 92 13.94 5.12 -27.58
N GLY A 93 13.74 5.53 -26.34
CA GLY A 93 12.73 4.93 -25.46
C GLY A 93 13.11 3.51 -25.04
N ARG A 94 12.17 2.83 -24.36
CA ARG A 94 12.30 1.40 -24.01
C ARG A 94 10.95 0.69 -24.04
N ASP A 95 11.01 -0.62 -24.27
CA ASP A 95 9.87 -1.52 -24.16
C ASP A 95 9.42 -1.64 -22.68
N VAL A 96 8.16 -1.37 -22.42
CA VAL A 96 7.49 -1.55 -21.12
C VAL A 96 6.25 -2.42 -21.21
N GLY A 97 5.99 -3.04 -22.37
CA GLY A 97 4.80 -3.86 -22.57
C GLY A 97 4.74 -5.11 -21.69
N SER A 98 5.90 -5.65 -21.28
CA SER A 98 5.98 -6.73 -20.28
C SER A 98 6.00 -6.24 -18.82
N TYR A 99 6.17 -4.94 -18.59
CA TYR A 99 6.15 -4.34 -17.27
C TYR A 99 4.69 -4.08 -16.85
N GLN A 100 4.18 -4.91 -15.97
CA GLN A 100 2.81 -4.82 -15.48
C GLN A 100 2.81 -4.62 -13.95
N PRO A 101 3.10 -3.41 -13.48
CA PRO A 101 3.26 -3.15 -12.06
C PRO A 101 1.92 -3.22 -11.33
N MET A 102 1.83 -4.05 -10.30
CA MET A 102 0.64 -4.17 -9.46
C MET A 102 0.23 -2.82 -8.86
N ILE A 103 1.19 -1.94 -8.61
CA ILE A 103 0.95 -0.59 -8.07
C ILE A 103 0.01 0.21 -8.97
N ALA A 104 0.12 0.09 -10.29
CA ALA A 104 -0.75 0.80 -11.23
C ALA A 104 -2.20 0.31 -11.14
N TYR A 105 -2.41 -1.02 -11.08
CA TYR A 105 -3.75 -1.60 -10.95
C TYR A 105 -4.40 -1.25 -9.62
N VAL A 106 -3.66 -1.36 -8.52
CA VAL A 106 -4.16 -1.02 -7.18
C VAL A 106 -4.50 0.46 -7.08
N THR A 107 -3.65 1.33 -7.62
CA THR A 107 -3.88 2.78 -7.55
C THR A 107 -5.04 3.21 -8.45
N SER A 108 -5.17 2.65 -9.66
CA SER A 108 -6.33 2.90 -10.53
C SER A 108 -7.64 2.47 -9.87
N PHE A 109 -7.63 1.32 -9.18
CA PHE A 109 -8.79 0.86 -8.42
C PHE A 109 -9.12 1.79 -7.26
N LEU A 110 -8.13 2.21 -6.48
CA LEU A 110 -8.31 3.17 -5.38
C LEU A 110 -8.81 4.52 -5.90
N TYR A 111 -8.26 4.99 -7.02
CA TYR A 111 -8.71 6.22 -7.68
C TYR A 111 -10.19 6.15 -8.03
N GLY A 112 -10.63 5.04 -8.62
CA GLY A 112 -12.04 4.82 -8.93
C GLY A 112 -12.94 4.85 -7.68
N ILE A 113 -12.52 4.23 -6.58
CA ILE A 113 -13.28 4.24 -5.32
C ILE A 113 -13.32 5.64 -4.71
N VAL A 114 -12.17 6.32 -4.59
CA VAL A 114 -12.09 7.63 -3.94
C VAL A 114 -12.93 8.66 -4.69
N ASN A 115 -12.87 8.67 -6.02
CA ASN A 115 -13.61 9.59 -6.85
C ASN A 115 -15.14 9.33 -6.92
N MET A 116 -15.62 8.24 -6.30
CA MET A 116 -17.06 8.08 -6.02
C MET A 116 -17.55 8.99 -4.87
N PHE A 117 -16.65 9.47 -4.02
CA PHE A 117 -16.98 10.21 -2.81
C PHE A 117 -16.38 11.63 -2.78
N GLN A 118 -15.17 11.77 -3.34
CA GLN A 118 -14.40 13.02 -3.32
C GLN A 118 -13.59 13.11 -4.60
N ASP A 119 -13.68 14.24 -5.30
CA ASP A 119 -12.88 14.50 -6.49
C ASP A 119 -11.41 14.72 -6.10
N MET A 120 -10.55 13.77 -6.47
CA MET A 120 -9.11 13.79 -6.23
C MET A 120 -8.37 13.48 -7.53
N SER A 121 -7.25 14.15 -7.75
CA SER A 121 -6.36 13.82 -8.86
C SER A 121 -5.71 12.45 -8.67
N LEU A 122 -5.27 11.82 -9.77
CA LEU A 122 -4.52 10.56 -9.69
C LEU A 122 -3.25 10.72 -8.83
N LYS A 123 -2.58 11.86 -8.95
CA LYS A 123 -1.39 12.16 -8.16
C LYS A 123 -1.67 12.21 -6.66
N GLU A 124 -2.78 12.84 -6.25
CA GLU A 124 -3.21 12.86 -4.84
C GLU A 124 -3.47 11.45 -4.33
N VAL A 125 -4.19 10.61 -5.07
CA VAL A 125 -4.44 9.22 -4.68
C VAL A 125 -3.13 8.44 -4.60
N ALA A 126 -2.24 8.57 -5.59
CA ALA A 126 -0.93 7.92 -5.60
C ALA A 126 -0.08 8.36 -4.41
N PHE A 127 -0.12 9.64 -4.03
CA PHE A 127 0.62 10.19 -2.89
C PHE A 127 0.29 9.47 -1.57
N TRP A 128 -0.97 9.09 -1.38
CA TRP A 128 -1.42 8.42 -0.17
C TRP A 128 -1.39 6.89 -0.24
N THR A 129 -1.27 6.32 -1.44
CA THR A 129 -1.40 4.86 -1.66
C THR A 129 -0.35 4.08 -0.88
N GLY A 130 0.92 4.50 -0.88
CA GLY A 130 1.99 3.83 -0.14
C GLY A 130 1.71 3.75 1.35
N ALA A 131 1.35 4.89 1.95
CA ALA A 131 1.01 4.97 3.38
C ALA A 131 -0.22 4.13 3.74
N LEU A 132 -1.25 4.13 2.88
CA LEU A 132 -2.47 3.35 3.09
C LEU A 132 -2.21 1.85 3.04
N ILE A 133 -1.63 1.36 1.94
CA ILE A 133 -1.41 -0.08 1.71
C ILE A 133 -0.47 -0.67 2.76
N SER A 134 0.63 0.02 3.07
CA SER A 134 1.59 -0.46 4.07
C SER A 134 1.00 -0.51 5.49
N SER A 135 0.01 0.34 5.79
CA SER A 135 -0.65 0.33 7.10
C SER A 135 -1.53 -0.90 7.32
N PHE A 136 -1.97 -1.59 6.26
CA PHE A 136 -2.68 -2.86 6.37
C PHE A 136 -1.82 -3.99 6.95
N ALA A 137 -0.49 -3.88 6.96
CA ALA A 137 0.40 -4.84 7.63
C ALA A 137 0.07 -5.04 9.12
N VAL A 138 -0.55 -4.05 9.76
CA VAL A 138 -1.06 -4.13 11.14
C VAL A 138 -1.97 -5.32 11.36
N ILE A 139 -2.84 -5.64 10.39
CA ILE A 139 -3.86 -6.68 10.50
C ILE A 139 -3.23 -8.07 10.66
N PRO A 140 -2.43 -8.57 9.71
CA PRO A 140 -1.87 -9.90 9.80
C PRO A 140 -0.88 -10.04 10.98
N VAL A 141 -0.08 -9.02 11.27
CA VAL A 141 0.87 -9.08 12.39
C VAL A 141 0.15 -9.20 13.72
N TYR A 142 -0.87 -8.35 13.97
CA TYR A 142 -1.63 -8.42 15.22
C TYR A 142 -2.35 -9.76 15.37
N ILE A 143 -3.08 -10.20 14.34
CA ILE A 143 -3.86 -11.45 14.39
C ILE A 143 -2.92 -12.65 14.64
N PHE A 144 -1.82 -12.73 13.91
CA PHE A 144 -0.87 -13.83 14.03
C PHE A 144 -0.20 -13.85 15.42
N THR A 145 0.34 -12.71 15.85
CA THR A 145 1.08 -12.62 17.12
C THR A 145 0.16 -12.79 18.32
N ARG A 146 -1.09 -12.31 18.24
CA ARG A 146 -2.09 -12.48 19.30
C ARG A 146 -2.38 -13.94 19.64
N ARG A 147 -2.15 -14.87 18.72
CA ARG A 147 -2.36 -16.32 18.94
C ARG A 147 -1.29 -16.98 19.77
N ILE A 148 -0.10 -16.43 19.76
CA ILE A 148 1.07 -16.98 20.46
C ILE A 148 1.46 -16.16 21.69
N THR A 149 0.84 -14.98 21.85
CA THR A 149 1.07 -14.09 23.00
C THR A 149 -0.28 -13.56 23.56
N ASN A 150 -0.24 -12.37 24.11
CA ASN A 150 -1.40 -11.60 24.57
C ASN A 150 -1.57 -10.30 23.78
N ASP A 151 -2.56 -9.46 24.12
CA ASP A 151 -2.81 -8.20 23.42
C ASP A 151 -1.60 -7.26 23.47
N TYR A 152 -0.87 -7.17 24.58
CA TYR A 152 0.30 -6.32 24.71
C TYR A 152 1.46 -6.77 23.80
N GLY A 153 1.72 -8.08 23.77
CA GLY A 153 2.74 -8.66 22.89
C GLY A 153 2.37 -8.48 21.41
N ALA A 154 1.09 -8.61 21.08
CA ALA A 154 0.61 -8.38 19.71
C ALA A 154 0.72 -6.91 19.29
N ILE A 155 0.38 -5.96 20.17
CA ILE A 155 0.56 -4.52 19.93
C ILE A 155 2.05 -4.21 19.72
N ALA A 156 2.92 -4.66 20.63
CA ALA A 156 4.36 -4.42 20.53
C ALA A 156 4.94 -4.95 19.21
N ALA A 157 4.64 -6.20 18.86
CA ALA A 157 5.11 -6.80 17.60
C ALA A 157 4.59 -6.04 16.37
N THR A 158 3.33 -5.62 16.39
CA THR A 158 2.73 -4.84 15.31
C THR A 158 3.44 -3.51 15.12
N LEU A 159 3.72 -2.79 16.20
CA LEU A 159 4.46 -1.51 16.14
C LEU A 159 5.90 -1.71 15.65
N ILE A 160 6.60 -2.76 16.12
CA ILE A 160 7.97 -3.07 15.68
C ILE A 160 8.00 -3.32 14.16
N VAL A 161 7.08 -4.12 13.63
CA VAL A 161 7.04 -4.43 12.19
C VAL A 161 6.60 -3.20 11.40
N ALA A 162 5.48 -2.58 11.77
CA ALA A 162 4.89 -1.48 11.01
C ALA A 162 5.74 -0.20 11.02
N LEU A 163 6.50 0.04 12.10
CA LEU A 163 7.36 1.22 12.27
C LEU A 163 8.85 0.87 12.12
N GLY A 164 9.17 -0.33 11.64
CA GLY A 164 10.55 -0.71 11.33
C GLY A 164 11.21 0.34 10.42
N PRO A 165 12.42 0.84 10.75
CA PRO A 165 13.00 2.01 10.08
C PRO A 165 13.03 1.87 8.55
N ASN A 166 13.47 0.74 8.04
CA ASN A 166 13.53 0.51 6.61
C ASN A 166 12.14 0.47 5.96
N TYR A 167 11.14 -0.08 6.63
CA TYR A 167 9.78 -0.16 6.08
C TYR A 167 9.06 1.19 6.09
N ILE A 168 9.18 1.97 7.18
CA ILE A 168 8.51 3.26 7.26
C ILE A 168 9.12 4.28 6.29
N THR A 169 10.46 4.27 6.10
CA THR A 169 11.15 5.20 5.20
C THR A 169 10.88 4.95 3.71
N HIS A 170 10.34 3.78 3.34
CA HIS A 170 9.95 3.44 1.96
C HIS A 170 8.43 3.32 1.78
N THR A 171 7.64 3.80 2.75
CA THR A 171 6.18 3.68 2.70
C THR A 171 5.43 4.87 3.30
N PHE A 172 6.09 6.01 3.51
CA PHE A 172 5.42 7.23 3.96
C PHE A 172 4.65 7.90 2.81
N ALA A 173 3.79 8.86 3.13
CA ALA A 173 3.04 9.61 2.13
C ALA A 173 3.98 10.36 1.19
N GLY A 174 3.82 10.17 -0.11
CA GLY A 174 4.74 10.67 -1.14
C GLY A 174 5.86 9.72 -1.52
N PHE A 175 5.92 8.50 -0.95
CA PHE A 175 6.75 7.40 -1.44
C PHE A 175 5.85 6.41 -2.20
N PHE A 176 5.81 6.52 -3.51
CA PHE A 176 4.91 5.76 -4.38
C PHE A 176 5.67 4.70 -5.17
N ASP A 177 6.05 3.63 -4.47
CA ASP A 177 6.77 2.50 -5.05
C ASP A 177 6.21 1.16 -4.52
N THR A 178 6.71 0.07 -5.09
CA THR A 178 6.29 -1.32 -4.80
C THR A 178 6.64 -1.78 -3.39
N ASP A 179 7.47 -1.07 -2.65
CA ASP A 179 7.90 -1.39 -1.29
C ASP A 179 6.74 -1.57 -0.30
N MET A 180 5.62 -0.88 -0.54
CA MET A 180 4.40 -1.07 0.24
C MET A 180 3.89 -2.51 0.22
N PHE A 181 4.16 -3.26 -0.85
CA PHE A 181 3.72 -4.64 -1.02
C PHE A 181 4.72 -5.64 -0.43
N ASN A 182 6.01 -5.32 -0.40
CA ASN A 182 7.10 -6.24 -0.04
C ASN A 182 7.00 -6.80 1.39
N VAL A 183 6.31 -6.10 2.29
CA VAL A 183 6.04 -6.56 3.66
C VAL A 183 4.57 -6.93 3.83
N THR A 184 3.66 -6.10 3.32
CA THR A 184 2.22 -6.28 3.53
C THR A 184 1.71 -7.60 2.95
N LEU A 185 2.03 -7.90 1.70
CA LEU A 185 1.51 -9.10 1.03
C LEU A 185 2.08 -10.40 1.62
N PRO A 186 3.39 -10.57 1.86
CA PRO A 186 3.91 -11.75 2.53
C PRO A 186 3.30 -11.99 3.91
N LEU A 187 2.98 -10.95 4.67
CA LEU A 187 2.31 -11.08 5.96
C LEU A 187 0.88 -11.61 5.81
N PHE A 188 0.13 -11.12 4.84
CA PHE A 188 -1.19 -11.67 4.52
C PHE A 188 -1.11 -13.10 4.00
N PHE A 189 -0.15 -13.39 3.12
CA PHE A 189 0.12 -14.75 2.67
C PHE A 189 0.32 -15.71 3.83
N ILE A 190 1.22 -15.39 4.77
CA ILE A 190 1.49 -16.24 5.93
C ILE A 190 0.23 -16.40 6.79
N LEU A 191 -0.51 -15.31 7.04
CA LEU A 191 -1.75 -15.38 7.80
C LEU A 191 -2.74 -16.34 7.16
N PHE A 192 -3.05 -16.14 5.89
CA PHE A 192 -4.06 -16.95 5.18
C PHE A 192 -3.59 -18.39 4.99
N PHE A 193 -2.31 -18.62 4.72
CA PHE A 193 -1.74 -19.96 4.63
C PHE A 193 -1.92 -20.74 5.94
N VAL A 194 -1.59 -20.14 7.07
CA VAL A 194 -1.77 -20.75 8.39
C VAL A 194 -3.26 -21.01 8.69
N GLU A 195 -4.15 -20.09 8.30
CA GLU A 195 -5.61 -20.32 8.43
C GLU A 195 -6.08 -21.48 7.56
N ALA A 196 -5.59 -21.58 6.32
CA ALA A 196 -5.93 -22.68 5.44
C ALA A 196 -5.50 -24.04 6.03
N VAL A 197 -4.27 -24.11 6.55
CA VAL A 197 -3.74 -25.36 7.15
C VAL A 197 -4.47 -25.77 8.43
N LYS A 198 -4.84 -24.78 9.27
CA LYS A 198 -5.49 -25.03 10.57
C LYS A 198 -6.99 -25.22 10.50
N SER A 199 -7.63 -24.90 9.38
CA SER A 199 -9.08 -24.98 9.27
C SER A 199 -9.59 -26.42 9.15
N ASP A 200 -10.54 -26.81 10.01
CA ASP A 200 -11.22 -28.10 9.94
C ASP A 200 -12.30 -28.15 8.85
N LYS A 201 -12.86 -27.00 8.48
CA LYS A 201 -13.92 -26.90 7.48
C LYS A 201 -13.32 -26.73 6.09
N LEU A 202 -13.67 -27.65 5.17
CA LEU A 202 -13.16 -27.62 3.80
C LEU A 202 -13.39 -26.26 3.11
N VAL A 203 -14.56 -25.66 3.26
CA VAL A 203 -14.89 -24.36 2.66
C VAL A 203 -13.94 -23.27 3.15
N HIS A 204 -13.68 -23.17 4.46
CA HIS A 204 -12.74 -22.19 5.01
C HIS A 204 -11.31 -22.45 4.53
N ARG A 205 -10.89 -23.72 4.48
CA ARG A 205 -9.60 -24.12 3.97
C ARG A 205 -9.38 -23.64 2.53
N VAL A 206 -10.36 -23.87 1.66
CA VAL A 206 -10.30 -23.45 0.25
C VAL A 206 -10.27 -21.93 0.14
N ILE A 207 -11.13 -21.22 0.85
CA ILE A 207 -11.15 -19.74 0.85
C ILE A 207 -9.80 -19.18 1.28
N PHE A 208 -9.25 -19.63 2.39
CA PHE A 208 -7.97 -19.12 2.88
C PHE A 208 -6.78 -19.53 1.97
N ALA A 209 -6.84 -20.71 1.34
CA ALA A 209 -5.84 -21.09 0.35
C ALA A 209 -5.86 -20.15 -0.86
N ILE A 210 -7.04 -19.80 -1.37
CA ILE A 210 -7.20 -18.83 -2.48
C ILE A 210 -6.67 -17.46 -2.07
N LEU A 211 -7.07 -16.95 -0.89
CA LEU A 211 -6.60 -15.68 -0.37
C LEU A 211 -5.07 -15.65 -0.18
N SER A 212 -4.48 -16.77 0.25
CA SER A 212 -3.03 -16.92 0.35
C SER A 212 -2.36 -16.76 -1.03
N VAL A 213 -2.86 -17.43 -2.06
CA VAL A 213 -2.31 -17.33 -3.43
C VAL A 213 -2.44 -15.91 -3.99
N ILE A 214 -3.56 -15.22 -3.73
CA ILE A 214 -3.77 -13.84 -4.18
C ILE A 214 -2.79 -12.87 -3.50
N SER A 215 -2.25 -13.24 -2.34
CA SER A 215 -1.34 -12.40 -1.55
C SER A 215 0.15 -12.63 -1.88
N ILE A 216 0.47 -13.34 -2.97
CA ILE A 216 1.82 -13.51 -3.52
C ILE A 216 1.98 -12.64 -4.75
#